data_513acd30a323a54d13cafc23804a38f0
#
_entry.id   513acd30a323a54d13cafc23804a38f0
#
_cell.length_a   1.000
_cell.length_b   1.000
_cell.length_c   1.000
_cell.angle_alpha   90.00
_cell.angle_beta   90.00
_cell.angle_gamma   90.00
#
_symmetry.space_group_name_H-M   'P 1'
#
loop_
_entity.id
_entity.type
_entity.pdbx_description
1 polymer ?
#
loop_
_entity_poly.entity_id
_entity_poly.type
_entity_poly.pdbx_seq_one_letter_code
_entity_poly.pdbx_strand_id
1 'polypeptide(L)'
;MIDDDRSLVQSIIGLLESLGYAATGFASAEDFLKSPDLLRSACLILDVRMPSMSGLELQRRLLSENNRTPIIFMTADGGQDISAEALRRGAVAFLHKPFDQDSLLGALRSALSHNDAV
;
A
#
# COMPACT_ATOMS: atom_id res chain seq x y z
N MET A 1 -4.78 -2.26 3.46
CA MET A 1 -4.74 -0.87 2.97
C MET A 1 -4.56 0.09 4.12
N ILE A 2 -3.65 1.02 4.00
CA ILE A 2 -3.32 1.97 5.06
C ILE A 2 -3.50 3.40 4.54
N ASP A 3 -4.50 4.11 5.05
CA ASP A 3 -4.84 5.47 4.64
C ASP A 3 -5.70 6.09 5.73
N ASP A 4 -5.50 7.36 6.05
CA ASP A 4 -6.29 8.04 7.06
C ASP A 4 -7.66 8.50 6.55
N ASP A 5 -7.93 8.39 5.25
CA ASP A 5 -9.24 8.64 4.68
C ASP A 5 -10.11 7.38 4.81
N ARG A 6 -10.95 7.34 5.83
CA ARG A 6 -11.77 6.17 6.13
C ARG A 6 -12.76 5.82 5.03
N SER A 7 -13.31 6.82 4.36
CA SER A 7 -14.26 6.59 3.28
C SER A 7 -13.58 5.89 2.10
N LEU A 8 -12.38 6.34 1.77
CA LEU A 8 -11.59 5.71 0.71
C LEU A 8 -11.23 4.27 1.09
N VAL A 9 -10.79 4.05 2.33
CA VAL A 9 -10.45 2.70 2.80
C VAL A 9 -11.65 1.77 2.67
N GLN A 10 -12.82 2.19 3.15
CA GLN A 10 -14.02 1.38 3.08
C GLN A 10 -14.42 1.04 1.63
N SER A 11 -14.32 2.02 0.74
CA SER A 11 -14.65 1.82 -0.67
C SER A 11 -13.70 0.82 -1.33
N ILE A 12 -12.41 0.95 -1.09
CA ILE A 12 -11.41 0.06 -1.71
C ILE A 12 -11.51 -1.34 -1.11
N ILE A 13 -11.67 -1.46 0.21
CA ILE A 13 -11.84 -2.76 0.86
C ILE A 13 -13.09 -3.46 0.31
N GLY A 14 -14.21 -2.74 0.17
CA GLY A 14 -15.42 -3.32 -0.40
C GLY A 14 -15.21 -3.83 -1.82
N LEU A 15 -14.50 -3.06 -2.65
CA LEU A 15 -14.17 -3.48 -4.01
C LEU A 15 -13.32 -4.75 -3.99
N LEU A 16 -12.27 -4.78 -3.19
CA LEU A 16 -11.36 -5.93 -3.13
C LEU A 16 -12.08 -7.18 -2.66
N GLU A 17 -12.92 -7.06 -1.64
CA GLU A 17 -13.70 -8.19 -1.14
C GLU A 17 -14.69 -8.70 -2.18
N SER A 18 -15.30 -7.81 -2.95
CA SER A 18 -16.21 -8.22 -4.02
C SER A 18 -15.51 -9.00 -5.11
N LEU A 19 -14.19 -8.84 -5.24
CA LEU A 19 -13.37 -9.54 -6.23
C LEU A 19 -12.71 -10.79 -5.66
N GLY A 20 -13.02 -11.15 -4.41
CA GLY A 20 -12.51 -12.36 -3.79
C GLY A 20 -11.23 -12.20 -2.98
N TYR A 21 -10.73 -10.98 -2.81
CA TYR A 21 -9.55 -10.73 -1.99
C TYR A 21 -9.93 -10.56 -0.52
N ALA A 22 -9.11 -11.10 0.37
CA ALA A 22 -9.22 -10.79 1.79
C ALA A 22 -8.46 -9.49 2.05
N ALA A 23 -9.16 -8.48 2.54
CA ALA A 23 -8.59 -7.15 2.69
C ALA A 23 -8.90 -6.57 4.07
N THR A 24 -7.93 -5.91 4.66
CA THR A 24 -8.05 -5.24 5.96
C THR A 24 -7.59 -3.79 5.82
N GLY A 25 -8.29 -2.88 6.45
CA GLY A 25 -7.97 -1.46 6.43
C GLY A 25 -7.41 -0.98 7.75
N PHE A 26 -6.47 -0.02 7.67
CA PHE A 26 -5.88 0.64 8.83
C PHE A 26 -5.89 2.15 8.59
N ALA A 27 -6.16 2.90 9.65
CA ALA A 27 -6.19 4.37 9.58
C ALA A 27 -4.80 4.99 9.73
N SER A 28 -3.81 4.23 10.16
CA SER A 28 -2.45 4.72 10.37
C SER A 28 -1.43 3.61 10.20
N ALA A 29 -0.18 4.01 9.96
CA ALA A 29 0.94 3.08 9.90
C ALA A 29 1.16 2.42 11.26
N GLU A 30 0.98 3.17 12.34
CA GLU A 30 1.16 2.66 13.69
C GLU A 30 0.21 1.53 14.00
N ASP A 31 -1.06 1.66 13.59
CA ASP A 31 -2.06 0.60 13.79
C ASP A 31 -1.66 -0.66 13.01
N PHE A 32 -1.18 -0.50 11.80
CA PHE A 32 -0.72 -1.63 11.00
C PHE A 32 0.46 -2.34 11.67
N LEU A 33 1.43 -1.58 12.19
CA LEU A 33 2.61 -2.16 12.83
C LEU A 33 2.28 -2.98 14.07
N LYS A 34 1.17 -2.69 14.73
CA LYS A 34 0.70 -3.44 15.89
C LYS A 34 -0.16 -4.64 15.54
N SER A 35 -0.50 -4.78 14.27
CA SER A 35 -1.43 -5.82 13.82
C SER A 35 -0.70 -7.11 13.46
N PRO A 36 -1.34 -8.27 13.65
CA PRO A 36 -0.79 -9.53 13.11
C PRO A 36 -0.64 -9.52 11.60
N ASP A 37 -1.35 -8.63 10.90
CA ASP A 37 -1.25 -8.54 9.44
C ASP A 37 0.11 -8.04 8.97
N LEU A 38 0.91 -7.45 9.86
CA LEU A 38 2.28 -7.04 9.56
C LEU A 38 3.11 -8.16 8.94
N LEU A 39 2.93 -9.40 9.40
CA LEU A 39 3.70 -10.55 8.92
C LEU A 39 2.93 -11.43 7.93
N ARG A 40 1.66 -11.11 7.66
CA ARG A 40 0.79 -11.97 6.85
C ARG A 40 0.27 -11.32 5.59
N SER A 41 0.56 -10.04 5.38
CA SER A 41 0.05 -9.34 4.20
C SER A 41 0.79 -9.78 2.94
N ALA A 42 0.04 -10.09 1.89
CA ALA A 42 0.60 -10.41 0.58
C ALA A 42 0.97 -9.14 -0.19
N CYS A 43 0.32 -8.02 0.13
CA CYS A 43 0.54 -6.73 -0.50
C CYS A 43 0.02 -5.63 0.41
N LEU A 44 0.67 -4.47 0.39
CA LEU A 44 0.21 -3.26 1.07
C LEU A 44 -0.19 -2.22 0.04
N ILE A 45 -1.35 -1.60 0.26
CA ILE A 45 -1.76 -0.39 -0.45
C ILE A 45 -1.62 0.74 0.55
N LEU A 46 -0.76 1.70 0.28
CA LEU A 46 -0.24 2.60 1.30
C LEU A 46 -0.25 4.04 0.83
N ASP A 47 -0.94 4.90 1.58
CA ASP A 47 -0.90 6.34 1.32
C ASP A 47 0.46 6.91 1.71
N VAL A 48 0.96 7.84 0.89
CA VAL A 48 2.25 8.48 1.16
C VAL A 48 2.14 9.43 2.36
N ARG A 49 1.05 10.19 2.42
CA ARG A 49 0.91 11.25 3.42
C ARG A 49 -0.10 10.86 4.49
N MET A 50 0.41 10.62 5.67
CA MET A 50 -0.41 10.30 6.84
C MET A 50 0.13 11.05 8.05
N PRO A 51 -0.73 11.39 9.04
CA PRO A 51 -0.24 11.96 10.28
C PRO A 51 0.72 11.00 10.98
N SER A 52 1.67 11.54 11.71
CA SER A 52 2.69 10.83 12.50
C SER A 52 3.71 10.12 11.63
N MET A 53 3.41 8.95 11.09
CA MET A 53 4.33 8.20 10.25
C MET A 53 3.83 8.21 8.81
N SER A 54 4.64 8.73 7.89
CA SER A 54 4.31 8.75 6.47
C SER A 54 4.46 7.35 5.84
N GLY A 55 3.90 7.19 4.64
CA GLY A 55 4.05 5.93 3.91
C GLY A 55 5.50 5.60 3.59
N LEU A 56 6.31 6.62 3.24
CA LEU A 56 7.74 6.40 2.97
C LEU A 56 8.50 5.99 4.22
N GLU A 57 8.16 6.56 5.36
CA GLU A 57 8.77 6.16 6.63
C GLU A 57 8.42 4.71 6.98
N LEU A 58 7.16 4.31 6.75
CA LEU A 58 6.76 2.93 6.95
C LEU A 58 7.53 1.99 6.02
N GLN A 59 7.70 2.36 4.75
CA GLN A 59 8.49 1.57 3.81
C GLN A 59 9.91 1.36 4.31
N ARG A 60 10.56 2.43 4.77
CA ARG A 60 11.92 2.35 5.32
C ARG A 60 11.98 1.41 6.51
N ARG A 61 11.00 1.53 7.39
CA ARG A 61 10.94 0.69 8.59
C ARG A 61 10.78 -0.78 8.25
N LEU A 62 9.89 -1.11 7.32
CA LEU A 62 9.68 -2.49 6.90
C LEU A 62 10.96 -3.07 6.28
N LEU A 63 11.62 -2.31 5.43
CA LEU A 63 12.87 -2.75 4.81
C LEU A 63 13.97 -2.96 5.85
N SER A 64 14.05 -2.11 6.87
CA SER A 64 15.04 -2.25 7.93
C SER A 64 14.82 -3.53 8.76
N GLU A 65 13.61 -4.04 8.77
CA GLU A 65 13.23 -5.26 9.48
C GLU A 65 13.16 -6.48 8.56
N ASN A 66 13.72 -6.37 7.36
CA ASN A 66 13.69 -7.41 6.33
C ASN A 66 12.27 -7.81 5.90
N ASN A 67 11.31 -6.94 6.09
CA ASN A 67 9.97 -7.18 5.59
C ASN A 67 9.85 -6.64 4.18
N ARG A 68 9.77 -7.52 3.20
CA ARG A 68 9.75 -7.18 1.77
C ARG A 68 8.37 -7.36 1.15
N THR A 69 7.32 -7.18 1.93
CA THR A 69 5.96 -7.19 1.43
C THR A 69 5.82 -6.16 0.31
N PRO A 70 5.30 -6.55 -0.86
CA PRO A 70 5.12 -5.62 -1.98
C PRO A 70 4.23 -4.44 -1.59
N ILE A 71 4.60 -3.24 -1.99
CA ILE A 71 3.88 -2.01 -1.65
C ILE A 71 3.41 -1.31 -2.91
N ILE A 72 2.13 -0.94 -2.93
CA ILE A 72 1.54 -0.03 -3.89
C ILE A 72 1.29 1.28 -3.16
N PHE A 73 1.97 2.35 -3.58
CA PHE A 73 1.74 3.66 -2.98
C PHE A 73 0.60 4.40 -3.65
N MET A 74 -0.07 5.25 -2.88
CA MET A 74 -1.09 6.17 -3.37
C MET A 74 -0.78 7.57 -2.89
N THR A 75 -1.06 8.57 -3.70
CA THR A 75 -0.95 9.97 -3.28
C THR A 75 -1.96 10.85 -3.99
N ALA A 76 -2.47 11.86 -3.28
CA ALA A 76 -3.28 12.91 -3.89
C ALA A 76 -2.40 14.01 -4.50
N ASP A 77 -1.16 14.11 -4.03
CA ASP A 77 -0.23 15.12 -4.49
C ASP A 77 0.68 14.57 -5.58
N GLY A 78 0.89 15.34 -6.63
CA GLY A 78 1.90 15.00 -7.62
C GLY A 78 3.28 15.16 -6.99
N GLY A 79 4.14 14.19 -7.14
CA GLY A 79 5.48 14.25 -6.57
C GLY A 79 6.36 13.25 -7.27
N GLN A 80 6.97 13.67 -8.39
CA GLN A 80 7.83 12.78 -9.16
C GLN A 80 9.03 12.31 -8.34
N ASP A 81 9.56 13.19 -7.49
CA ASP A 81 10.70 12.84 -6.64
C ASP A 81 10.32 11.76 -5.62
N ILE A 82 9.13 11.88 -5.05
CA ILE A 82 8.64 10.91 -4.07
C ILE A 82 8.39 9.56 -4.74
N SER A 83 7.76 9.57 -5.91
CA SER A 83 7.50 8.32 -6.63
C SER A 83 8.79 7.64 -7.07
N ALA A 84 9.76 8.41 -7.53
CA ALA A 84 11.06 7.85 -7.92
C ALA A 84 11.78 7.21 -6.73
N GLU A 85 11.75 7.86 -5.56
CA GLU A 85 12.34 7.29 -4.36
C GLU A 85 11.64 5.99 -3.94
N ALA A 86 10.32 6.00 -3.91
CA ALA A 86 9.54 4.83 -3.53
C ALA A 86 9.83 3.63 -4.45
N LEU A 87 9.88 3.86 -5.75
CA LEU A 87 10.15 2.81 -6.72
C LEU A 87 11.58 2.28 -6.61
N ARG A 88 12.56 3.16 -6.39
CA ARG A 88 13.95 2.75 -6.18
C ARG A 88 14.10 1.86 -4.94
N ARG A 89 13.26 2.06 -3.93
CA ARG A 89 13.26 1.27 -2.70
C ARG A 89 12.44 0.00 -2.81
N GLY A 90 11.92 -0.31 -4.00
CA GLY A 90 11.24 -1.57 -4.27
C GLY A 90 9.74 -1.54 -4.30
N ALA A 91 9.12 -0.35 -4.27
CA ALA A 91 7.66 -0.27 -4.45
C ALA A 91 7.27 -0.84 -5.81
N VAL A 92 6.16 -1.56 -5.85
CA VAL A 92 5.69 -2.18 -7.09
C VAL A 92 5.04 -1.17 -8.01
N ALA A 93 4.28 -0.22 -7.45
CA ALA A 93 3.59 0.78 -8.22
C ALA A 93 3.32 2.02 -7.38
N PHE A 94 3.00 3.11 -8.08
CA PHE A 94 2.70 4.39 -7.46
C PHE A 94 1.49 4.98 -8.19
N LEU A 95 0.34 5.07 -7.50
CA LEU A 95 -0.90 5.53 -8.09
C LEU A 95 -1.24 6.94 -7.60
N HIS A 96 -1.69 7.79 -8.52
CA HIS A 96 -2.14 9.15 -8.19
C HIS A 96 -3.66 9.13 -8.00
N LYS A 97 -4.13 9.74 -6.93
CA LYS A 97 -5.56 9.89 -6.66
C LYS A 97 -6.15 11.04 -7.47
N PRO A 98 -7.35 10.91 -8.01
CA PRO A 98 -8.14 9.68 -8.06
C PRO A 98 -7.59 8.72 -9.10
N PHE A 99 -7.56 7.44 -8.77
CA PHE A 99 -7.15 6.40 -9.71
C PHE A 99 -8.35 5.54 -10.08
N ASP A 100 -8.32 4.95 -11.27
CA ASP A 100 -9.40 4.08 -11.69
C ASP A 100 -9.20 2.64 -11.18
N GLN A 101 -10.28 1.86 -11.28
CA GLN A 101 -10.26 0.47 -10.83
C GLN A 101 -9.22 -0.35 -11.58
N ASP A 102 -9.09 -0.15 -12.88
CA ASP A 102 -8.16 -0.93 -13.69
C ASP A 102 -6.71 -0.69 -13.30
N SER A 103 -6.35 0.55 -12.99
CA SER A 103 -5.01 0.89 -12.51
C SER A 103 -4.69 0.18 -11.20
N LEU A 104 -5.64 0.20 -10.26
CA LEU A 104 -5.47 -0.48 -8.98
C LEU A 104 -5.34 -1.99 -9.18
N LEU A 105 -6.20 -2.59 -9.98
CA LEU A 105 -6.17 -4.03 -10.20
C LEU A 105 -4.90 -4.47 -10.92
N GLY A 106 -4.42 -3.68 -11.88
CA GLY A 106 -3.15 -3.95 -12.54
C GLY A 106 -1.97 -3.93 -11.57
N ALA A 107 -1.95 -2.94 -10.67
CA ALA A 107 -0.91 -2.86 -9.65
C ALA A 107 -0.99 -4.04 -8.68
N LEU A 108 -2.19 -4.45 -8.28
CA LEU A 108 -2.38 -5.62 -7.42
C LEU A 108 -1.87 -6.90 -8.06
N ARG A 109 -2.18 -7.12 -9.33
CA ARG A 109 -1.69 -8.31 -10.04
C ARG A 109 -0.17 -8.35 -10.06
N SER A 110 0.46 -7.20 -10.32
CA SER A 110 1.92 -7.09 -10.29
C SER A 110 2.48 -7.39 -8.90
N ALA A 111 1.86 -6.84 -7.87
CA ALA A 111 2.31 -7.04 -6.49
C ALA A 111 2.18 -8.51 -6.07
N LEU A 112 1.05 -9.14 -6.38
CA LEU A 112 0.81 -10.53 -6.00
C LEU A 112 1.69 -11.49 -6.79
N SER A 113 2.05 -11.16 -8.02
CA SER A 113 3.02 -11.93 -8.81
C SER A 113 4.41 -11.91 -8.19
N HIS A 114 4.80 -10.80 -7.56
CA HIS A 114 6.07 -10.71 -6.85
C HIS A 114 6.16 -11.70 -5.70
N ASN A 115 5.03 -11.95 -5.01
CA ASN A 115 4.99 -12.93 -3.93
C ASN A 115 5.11 -14.37 -4.43
N ASP A 116 4.64 -14.62 -5.65
CA ASP A 116 4.73 -15.95 -6.26
C ASP A 116 6.07 -16.20 -6.93
N ALA A 117 6.86 -15.17 -7.17
CA ALA A 117 8.17 -15.26 -7.76
C ALA A 117 9.19 -15.69 -6.71
N VAL A 118 9.49 -16.93 -6.69
CA VAL A 118 10.43 -17.51 -5.71
C VAL A 118 11.81 -17.66 -6.33
#